data_67aa6b9e82530caf37f707c685cc1778
#
_entry.id   67aa6b9e82530caf37f707c685cc1778
#
_cell.length_a   1.000
_cell.length_b   1.000
_cell.length_c   1.000
_cell.angle_alpha   90.00
_cell.angle_beta   90.00
_cell.angle_gamma   90.00
#
_symmetry.space_group_name_H-M   'P 1'
#
loop_
_entity.id
_entity.type
_entity.pdbx_description
1 polymer ?
#
loop_
_entity_poly.entity_id
_entity_poly.type
_entity_poly.pdbx_seq_one_letter_code
_entity_poly.pdbx_strand_id
1 'polypeptide(L)'
;QFTRGQVKPVIKELFKQQYLLKVWETIEIRTRMETRVGVRPTIDAFGNVSMETYTYQEEVEYEYKILNVLLKNKGFDTIARKNMNQKQTGRYDAYNLTYGNRPELFGAGSPTYSGGTTGSIGTGGGAGGSGGFKYDIPSEALSDEKFARMIKEAEKYLGMPYVWGGSSPSTSFDCSGFVCWVINNCGNGWNVGRTTANGLRGKCSYVSPADAKPGDLIFFEKTYNTVGASHVGIYVGNGMMIHCGDPISYTSINSTYWQSHFLGFGRIN
;
A
#
# COMPACT_ATOMS: atom_id res chain seq x y z
N GLN A 1 13.01 -24.39 -21.25
CA GLN A 1 12.16 -23.18 -21.06
C GLN A 1 10.75 -23.59 -21.42
N PHE A 2 9.79 -23.40 -20.50
CA PHE A 2 8.37 -23.60 -20.78
C PHE A 2 7.77 -22.33 -21.38
N THR A 3 6.93 -22.47 -22.37
CA THR A 3 6.18 -21.35 -22.95
C THR A 3 5.04 -20.93 -22.03
N ARG A 4 4.59 -19.67 -22.11
CA ARG A 4 3.43 -19.17 -21.36
C ARG A 4 2.16 -20.01 -21.61
N GLY A 5 2.01 -20.56 -22.80
CA GLY A 5 0.88 -21.43 -23.15
C GLY A 5 0.90 -22.78 -22.44
N GLN A 6 2.08 -23.32 -22.16
CA GLN A 6 2.26 -24.58 -21.43
C GLN A 6 2.08 -24.42 -19.92
N VAL A 7 2.51 -23.27 -19.37
CA VAL A 7 2.47 -22.99 -17.93
C VAL A 7 1.08 -22.58 -17.44
N LYS A 8 0.34 -21.81 -18.24
CA LYS A 8 -0.96 -21.27 -17.87
C LYS A 8 -2.01 -22.34 -17.47
N PRO A 9 -2.21 -23.45 -18.22
CA PRO A 9 -3.14 -24.49 -17.82
C PRO A 9 -2.74 -25.21 -16.54
N VAL A 10 -1.44 -25.46 -16.36
CA VAL A 10 -0.91 -26.13 -15.15
C VAL A 10 -1.12 -25.26 -13.92
N ILE A 11 -0.81 -23.96 -14.01
CA ILE A 11 -1.07 -23.02 -12.92
C ILE A 11 -2.55 -22.96 -12.62
N LYS A 12 -3.42 -22.89 -13.62
CA LYS A 12 -4.88 -22.84 -13.43
C LYS A 12 -5.39 -24.07 -12.70
N GLU A 13 -4.88 -25.27 -13.04
CA GLU A 13 -5.28 -26.51 -12.39
C GLU A 13 -4.74 -26.62 -10.97
N LEU A 14 -3.50 -26.23 -10.72
CA LEU A 14 -2.92 -26.15 -9.40
C LEU A 14 -3.70 -25.16 -8.50
N PHE A 15 -4.11 -24.03 -9.03
CA PHE A 15 -4.96 -23.08 -8.31
C PHE A 15 -6.29 -23.70 -7.89
N LYS A 16 -6.97 -24.45 -8.76
CA LYS A 16 -8.23 -25.11 -8.43
C LYS A 16 -8.09 -26.14 -7.31
N GLN A 17 -6.99 -26.90 -7.31
CA GLN A 17 -6.77 -27.97 -6.33
C GLN A 17 -6.35 -27.44 -4.96
N GLN A 18 -5.77 -26.24 -4.89
CA GLN A 18 -5.05 -25.79 -3.70
C GLN A 18 -5.69 -24.63 -2.99
N TYR A 19 -6.53 -23.87 -3.68
CA TYR A 19 -7.22 -22.75 -3.09
C TYR A 19 -8.71 -23.00 -2.98
N LEU A 20 -9.24 -22.77 -1.79
CA LEU A 20 -10.67 -22.51 -1.67
C LEU A 20 -10.87 -21.06 -2.14
N LEU A 21 -11.31 -20.93 -3.39
CA LEU A 21 -11.68 -19.65 -3.95
C LEU A 21 -13.12 -19.35 -3.57
N LYS A 22 -13.35 -18.35 -2.75
CA LYS A 22 -14.66 -17.74 -2.57
C LYS A 22 -14.67 -16.39 -3.28
N VAL A 23 -15.53 -16.28 -4.27
CA VAL A 23 -15.72 -15.04 -5.03
C VAL A 23 -17.13 -14.55 -4.75
N TRP A 24 -17.28 -13.28 -4.38
CA TRP A 24 -18.59 -12.66 -4.21
C TRP A 24 -18.51 -11.19 -4.64
N GLU A 25 -19.61 -10.65 -5.09
CA GLU A 25 -19.74 -9.25 -5.43
C GLU A 25 -20.32 -8.48 -4.24
N THR A 26 -19.78 -7.30 -3.98
CA THR A 26 -20.40 -6.27 -3.15
C THR A 26 -20.70 -5.06 -4.02
N ILE A 27 -21.83 -4.39 -3.75
CA ILE A 27 -22.21 -3.18 -4.46
C ILE A 27 -21.99 -2.01 -3.51
N GLU A 28 -21.23 -1.03 -3.97
CA GLU A 28 -21.12 0.28 -3.34
C GLU A 28 -21.85 1.31 -4.20
N ILE A 29 -22.63 2.17 -3.58
CA ILE A 29 -23.17 3.35 -4.25
C ILE A 29 -22.09 4.42 -4.23
N ARG A 30 -21.71 4.89 -5.39
CA ARG A 30 -20.73 5.97 -5.58
C ARG A 30 -21.36 7.09 -6.38
N THR A 31 -20.84 8.29 -6.21
CA THR A 31 -21.27 9.45 -6.98
C THR A 31 -20.22 9.85 -8.00
N ARG A 32 -20.68 10.38 -9.11
CA ARG A 32 -19.83 11.03 -10.12
C ARG A 32 -20.54 12.25 -10.70
N MET A 33 -19.76 13.22 -11.13
CA MET A 33 -20.31 14.35 -11.88
C MET A 33 -20.54 13.96 -13.33
N GLU A 34 -21.78 14.15 -13.82
CA GLU A 34 -22.12 13.99 -15.23
C GLU A 34 -22.51 15.33 -15.84
N THR A 35 -22.05 15.57 -17.05
CA THR A 35 -22.48 16.75 -17.80
C THR A 35 -23.85 16.48 -18.42
N ARG A 36 -24.83 17.27 -18.04
CA ARG A 36 -26.20 17.25 -18.57
C ARG A 36 -26.44 18.45 -19.47
N VAL A 37 -27.34 18.29 -20.38
CA VAL A 37 -27.81 19.36 -21.26
C VAL A 37 -29.21 19.75 -20.81
N GLY A 38 -29.35 21.00 -20.42
CA GLY A 38 -30.64 21.62 -20.12
C GLY A 38 -31.08 22.58 -21.23
N VAL A 39 -32.35 22.94 -21.23
CA VAL A 39 -32.91 23.93 -22.13
C VAL A 39 -33.61 24.98 -21.28
N ARG A 40 -33.33 26.24 -21.56
CA ARG A 40 -33.96 27.39 -20.85
C ARG A 40 -34.50 28.40 -21.86
N PRO A 41 -35.60 29.05 -21.55
CA PRO A 41 -36.08 30.16 -22.37
C PRO A 41 -35.16 31.38 -22.19
N THR A 42 -34.85 32.03 -23.26
CA THR A 42 -34.15 33.31 -23.31
C THR A 42 -35.02 34.32 -24.03
N ILE A 43 -35.02 35.56 -23.58
CA ILE A 43 -35.79 36.66 -24.16
C ILE A 43 -34.79 37.66 -24.74
N ASP A 44 -34.91 37.98 -25.99
CA ASP A 44 -34.08 38.99 -26.67
C ASP A 44 -34.53 40.44 -26.29
N ALA A 45 -33.74 41.41 -26.73
CA ALA A 45 -34.05 42.84 -26.48
C ALA A 45 -35.36 43.31 -27.15
N PHE A 46 -35.95 42.52 -28.03
CA PHE A 46 -37.22 42.80 -28.72
C PHE A 46 -38.41 42.03 -28.13
N GLY A 47 -38.17 41.25 -27.03
CA GLY A 47 -39.22 40.48 -26.39
C GLY A 47 -39.52 39.13 -27.01
N ASN A 48 -38.73 38.67 -28.00
CA ASN A 48 -38.91 37.34 -28.56
C ASN A 48 -38.33 36.26 -27.65
N VAL A 49 -39.11 35.21 -27.46
CA VAL A 49 -38.68 34.05 -26.66
C VAL A 49 -38.03 33.04 -27.58
N SER A 50 -36.80 32.65 -27.24
CA SER A 50 -36.09 31.54 -27.83
C SER A 50 -35.64 30.53 -26.76
N MET A 51 -35.37 29.30 -27.21
CA MET A 51 -34.88 28.27 -26.29
C MET A 51 -33.38 28.09 -26.49
N GLU A 52 -32.64 28.26 -25.43
CA GLU A 52 -31.17 28.08 -25.42
C GLU A 52 -30.81 26.78 -24.71
N THR A 53 -29.90 26.01 -25.30
CA THR A 53 -29.30 24.87 -24.62
C THR A 53 -28.11 25.31 -23.79
N TYR A 54 -28.06 24.81 -22.57
CA TYR A 54 -26.91 25.03 -21.69
C TYR A 54 -26.46 23.70 -21.07
N THR A 55 -25.19 23.61 -20.66
CA THR A 55 -24.67 22.46 -19.95
C THR A 55 -24.55 22.76 -18.46
N TYR A 56 -24.86 21.77 -17.65
CA TYR A 56 -24.65 21.82 -16.20
C TYR A 56 -24.08 20.50 -15.70
N GLN A 57 -23.48 20.53 -14.53
CA GLN A 57 -22.95 19.35 -13.87
C GLN A 57 -24.00 18.86 -12.86
N GLU A 58 -24.29 17.58 -12.94
CA GLU A 58 -25.18 16.89 -12.02
C GLU A 58 -24.42 15.76 -11.33
N GLU A 59 -24.56 15.67 -10.01
CA GLU A 59 -24.02 14.55 -9.25
C GLU A 59 -25.00 13.38 -9.38
N VAL A 60 -24.51 12.28 -9.96
CA VAL A 60 -25.31 11.06 -10.17
C VAL A 60 -24.74 9.93 -9.39
N GLU A 61 -25.62 9.21 -8.70
CA GLU A 61 -25.29 7.96 -8.05
C GLU A 61 -25.18 6.83 -9.10
N TYR A 62 -24.21 5.94 -8.90
CA TYR A 62 -24.09 4.73 -9.69
C TYR A 62 -23.62 3.55 -8.83
N GLU A 63 -24.02 2.36 -9.23
CA GLU A 63 -23.58 1.14 -8.61
C GLU A 63 -22.15 0.81 -9.04
N TYR A 64 -21.26 0.71 -8.07
CA TYR A 64 -19.90 0.23 -8.27
C TYR A 64 -19.80 -1.21 -7.74
N LYS A 65 -19.58 -2.15 -8.64
CA LYS A 65 -19.45 -3.58 -8.29
C LYS A 65 -18.01 -3.89 -7.92
N ILE A 66 -17.82 -4.35 -6.69
CA ILE A 66 -16.54 -4.81 -6.18
C ILE A 66 -16.53 -6.33 -6.19
N LEU A 67 -15.60 -6.90 -6.94
CA LEU A 67 -15.35 -8.34 -6.94
C LEU A 67 -14.41 -8.67 -5.77
N ASN A 68 -14.96 -9.31 -4.75
CA ASN A 68 -14.20 -9.79 -3.61
C ASN A 68 -13.73 -11.22 -3.87
N VAL A 69 -12.46 -11.48 -3.61
CA VAL A 69 -11.84 -12.80 -3.79
C VAL A 69 -11.17 -13.21 -2.49
N LEU A 70 -11.68 -14.25 -1.86
CA LEU A 70 -11.02 -14.90 -0.73
C LEU A 70 -10.30 -16.16 -1.23
N LEU A 71 -8.99 -16.14 -1.14
CA LEU A 71 -8.13 -17.29 -1.41
C LEU A 71 -7.68 -17.90 -0.09
N LYS A 72 -8.18 -19.10 0.22
CA LYS A 72 -7.69 -19.88 1.35
C LYS A 72 -6.67 -20.89 0.85
N ASN A 73 -5.42 -20.73 1.27
CA ASN A 73 -4.34 -21.65 0.94
C ASN A 73 -4.53 -22.98 1.69
N LYS A 74 -4.52 -24.08 0.95
CA LYS A 74 -4.58 -25.45 1.48
C LYS A 74 -3.21 -26.13 1.61
N GLY A 75 -2.13 -25.38 1.51
CA GLY A 75 -0.77 -25.93 1.63
C GLY A 75 0.00 -26.00 0.32
N PHE A 76 -0.24 -25.08 -0.61
CA PHE A 76 0.50 -24.99 -1.89
C PHE A 76 1.99 -24.99 -1.68
N ASP A 77 2.48 -24.21 -0.73
CA ASP A 77 3.91 -24.12 -0.44
C ASP A 77 4.49 -25.49 -0.11
N THR A 78 3.83 -26.25 0.77
CA THR A 78 4.24 -27.60 1.17
C THR A 78 4.28 -28.55 -0.03
N ILE A 79 3.26 -28.51 -0.91
CA ILE A 79 3.18 -29.39 -2.08
C ILE A 79 4.18 -28.95 -3.14
N ALA A 80 4.31 -27.65 -3.38
CA ALA A 80 5.28 -27.11 -4.32
C ALA A 80 6.70 -27.52 -3.91
N ARG A 81 7.06 -27.34 -2.65
CA ARG A 81 8.39 -27.71 -2.11
C ARG A 81 8.69 -29.19 -2.21
N LYS A 82 7.70 -30.06 -2.01
CA LYS A 82 7.88 -31.52 -2.20
C LYS A 82 8.23 -31.92 -3.63
N ASN A 83 7.82 -31.12 -4.61
CA ASN A 83 8.03 -31.38 -6.03
C ASN A 83 9.14 -30.54 -6.64
N MET A 84 9.87 -29.76 -5.85
CA MET A 84 10.98 -28.91 -6.29
C MET A 84 12.31 -29.49 -5.85
N ASN A 85 13.31 -29.43 -6.72
CA ASN A 85 14.69 -29.64 -6.32
C ASN A 85 15.25 -28.38 -5.63
N GLN A 86 16.42 -28.50 -5.00
CA GLN A 86 17.03 -27.42 -4.22
C GLN A 86 17.21 -26.11 -5.03
N LYS A 87 17.57 -26.21 -6.31
CA LYS A 87 17.74 -25.05 -7.19
C LYS A 87 16.39 -24.37 -7.51
N GLN A 88 15.34 -25.16 -7.69
CA GLN A 88 13.98 -24.66 -7.92
C GLN A 88 13.41 -24.02 -6.65
N THR A 89 13.65 -24.63 -5.49
CA THR A 89 13.24 -24.09 -4.20
C THR A 89 13.92 -22.74 -3.95
N GLY A 90 15.22 -22.63 -4.17
CA GLY A 90 15.93 -21.35 -4.02
C GLY A 90 15.40 -20.25 -4.96
N ARG A 91 15.01 -20.60 -6.19
CA ARG A 91 14.36 -19.65 -7.11
C ARG A 91 12.95 -19.27 -6.66
N TYR A 92 12.20 -20.21 -6.16
CA TYR A 92 10.86 -19.99 -5.62
C TYR A 92 10.89 -19.06 -4.41
N ASP A 93 11.85 -19.28 -3.49
CA ASP A 93 12.04 -18.42 -2.32
C ASP A 93 12.47 -17.00 -2.72
N ALA A 94 13.41 -16.87 -3.65
CA ALA A 94 13.82 -15.57 -4.18
C ALA A 94 12.65 -14.85 -4.86
N TYR A 95 11.81 -15.57 -5.60
CA TYR A 95 10.63 -15.01 -6.25
C TYR A 95 9.60 -14.51 -5.24
N ASN A 96 9.33 -15.29 -4.20
CA ASN A 96 8.44 -14.92 -3.11
C ASN A 96 8.91 -13.67 -2.36
N LEU A 97 10.22 -13.55 -2.14
CA LEU A 97 10.81 -12.37 -1.51
C LEU A 97 10.73 -11.11 -2.41
N THR A 98 10.89 -11.28 -3.73
CA THR A 98 11.00 -10.15 -4.66
C THR A 98 9.65 -9.58 -5.08
N TYR A 99 8.60 -10.41 -5.19
CA TYR A 99 7.29 -10.01 -5.73
C TYR A 99 6.19 -9.91 -4.68
N GLY A 100 6.55 -9.69 -3.42
CA GLY A 100 5.59 -9.48 -2.35
C GLY A 100 4.86 -10.78 -2.04
N ASN A 101 5.54 -11.64 -1.32
CA ASN A 101 4.92 -12.81 -0.76
C ASN A 101 3.70 -12.36 0.04
N ARG A 102 2.53 -12.87 -0.33
CA ARG A 102 1.32 -12.70 0.46
C ARG A 102 1.19 -13.90 1.40
N PRO A 103 1.52 -13.76 2.69
CA PRO A 103 1.46 -14.87 3.64
C PRO A 103 0.09 -15.53 3.68
N GLU A 104 -0.97 -14.75 3.47
CA GLU A 104 -2.34 -15.23 3.37
C GLU A 104 -2.59 -16.16 2.17
N LEU A 105 -1.77 -16.08 1.11
CA LEU A 105 -1.86 -16.97 -0.04
C LEU A 105 -1.07 -18.26 0.14
N PHE A 106 -0.07 -18.27 1.02
CA PHE A 106 0.87 -19.39 1.16
C PHE A 106 0.81 -20.09 2.52
N GLY A 107 -0.05 -19.63 3.43
CA GLY A 107 -0.28 -20.24 4.75
C GLY A 107 0.82 -19.95 5.79
N ALA A 108 0.56 -20.30 7.04
CA ALA A 108 1.48 -20.11 8.18
C ALA A 108 2.64 -21.14 8.14
N GLY A 109 3.52 -20.99 7.20
CA GLY A 109 4.66 -21.88 6.96
C GLY A 109 5.63 -21.25 5.98
N SER A 110 5.70 -19.92 5.96
CA SER A 110 6.71 -19.23 5.16
C SER A 110 8.09 -19.71 5.56
N PRO A 111 8.92 -20.15 4.61
CA PRO A 111 10.23 -20.65 4.90
C PRO A 111 11.10 -19.54 5.48
N THR A 112 11.61 -19.78 6.68
CA THR A 112 12.82 -19.11 7.12
C THR A 112 13.93 -19.45 6.12
N TYR A 113 14.41 -18.44 5.39
CA TYR A 113 15.58 -18.58 4.54
C TYR A 113 16.78 -18.89 5.45
N SER A 114 17.19 -20.14 5.47
CA SER A 114 18.46 -20.59 6.03
C SER A 114 19.50 -20.61 4.93
N GLY A 115 19.91 -19.44 4.49
CA GLY A 115 21.12 -19.25 3.69
C GLY A 115 22.27 -18.97 4.65
N GLY A 116 23.13 -19.99 4.87
CA GLY A 116 24.18 -19.91 5.84
C GLY A 116 25.16 -18.77 5.61
N THR A 117 25.31 -17.97 6.64
CA THR A 117 26.59 -17.52 7.19
C THR A 117 26.37 -17.15 8.64
N THR A 118 27.17 -17.71 9.49
CA THR A 118 27.27 -17.60 10.94
C THR A 118 27.23 -16.16 11.45
N GLY A 119 26.17 -15.86 12.22
CA GLY A 119 26.06 -14.62 13.00
C GLY A 119 25.03 -14.80 14.11
N SER A 120 25.48 -14.75 15.32
CA SER A 120 24.90 -15.09 16.62
C SER A 120 23.45 -14.63 16.81
N ILE A 121 22.59 -15.55 17.29
CA ILE A 121 21.20 -15.31 17.70
C ILE A 121 21.21 -14.72 19.10
N GLY A 122 20.64 -13.51 19.24
CA GLY A 122 20.25 -12.94 20.53
C GLY A 122 18.81 -13.30 20.83
N THR A 123 18.59 -14.07 21.89
CA THR A 123 17.29 -14.45 22.43
C THR A 123 16.60 -13.28 23.13
N GLY A 124 15.37 -12.97 22.75
CA GLY A 124 14.50 -12.06 23.47
C GLY A 124 13.06 -12.31 23.10
N GLY A 125 12.32 -12.99 23.96
CA GLY A 125 10.93 -13.36 23.76
C GLY A 125 9.96 -12.19 23.94
N GLY A 126 8.86 -12.24 23.22
CA GLY A 126 7.71 -11.35 23.38
C GLY A 126 6.58 -11.78 22.46
N ALA A 127 5.47 -12.17 23.03
CA ALA A 127 4.33 -12.82 22.43
C ALA A 127 3.51 -11.94 21.48
N GLY A 128 2.98 -12.56 20.42
CA GLY A 128 1.69 -12.25 19.82
C GLY A 128 1.66 -11.09 18.81
N GLY A 129 1.57 -11.40 17.54
CA GLY A 129 1.25 -10.41 16.51
C GLY A 129 1.33 -11.02 15.12
N SER A 130 0.26 -10.95 14.42
CA SER A 130 0.04 -11.18 13.00
C SER A 130 1.30 -11.01 12.14
N GLY A 131 1.58 -12.00 11.28
CA GLY A 131 2.78 -12.07 10.45
C GLY A 131 2.86 -10.99 9.38
N GLY A 132 3.28 -9.79 9.75
CA GLY A 132 3.71 -8.75 8.83
C GLY A 132 5.17 -8.96 8.46
N PHE A 133 5.50 -8.63 7.23
CA PHE A 133 6.84 -8.66 6.68
C PHE A 133 7.78 -7.82 7.56
N LYS A 134 8.64 -8.46 8.32
CA LYS A 134 9.68 -7.74 9.09
C LYS A 134 10.81 -7.37 8.14
N TYR A 135 11.02 -6.11 7.94
CA TYR A 135 12.22 -5.58 7.32
C TYR A 135 13.25 -5.32 8.42
N ASP A 136 14.45 -5.85 8.24
CA ASP A 136 15.55 -5.59 9.17
C ASP A 136 16.10 -4.18 8.89
N ILE A 137 15.60 -3.23 9.66
CA ILE A 137 16.09 -1.85 9.60
C ILE A 137 17.55 -1.83 10.06
N PRO A 138 18.44 -1.15 9.31
CA PRO A 138 19.83 -1.01 9.70
C PRO A 138 19.97 -0.48 11.13
N SER A 139 20.80 -1.12 11.94
CA SER A 139 20.98 -0.77 13.36
C SER A 139 21.45 0.66 13.57
N GLU A 140 22.27 1.16 12.64
CA GLU A 140 22.71 2.56 12.64
C GLU A 140 21.56 3.56 12.45
N ALA A 141 20.52 3.20 11.70
CA ALA A 141 19.33 4.03 11.56
C ALA A 141 18.54 4.09 12.88
N LEU A 142 18.48 2.99 13.61
CA LEU A 142 17.80 2.90 14.90
C LEU A 142 18.53 3.65 16.02
N SER A 143 19.76 4.10 15.82
CA SER A 143 20.48 4.98 16.73
C SER A 143 19.89 6.41 16.78
N ASP A 144 19.15 6.83 15.75
CA ASP A 144 18.32 8.04 15.83
C ASP A 144 17.06 7.72 16.65
N GLU A 145 17.02 8.22 17.89
CA GLU A 145 15.91 7.95 18.81
C GLU A 145 14.55 8.40 18.30
N LYS A 146 14.48 9.51 17.52
CA LYS A 146 13.23 9.99 16.95
C LYS A 146 12.71 9.03 15.88
N PHE A 147 13.62 8.53 15.04
CA PHE A 147 13.27 7.51 14.06
C PHE A 147 12.90 6.18 14.76
N ALA A 148 13.66 5.75 15.75
CA ALA A 148 13.37 4.52 16.49
C ALA A 148 11.97 4.55 17.14
N ARG A 149 11.55 5.67 17.73
CA ARG A 149 10.20 5.85 18.26
C ARG A 149 9.15 5.84 17.14
N MET A 150 9.40 6.53 16.03
CA MET A 150 8.50 6.60 14.90
C MET A 150 8.25 5.20 14.30
N ILE A 151 9.30 4.43 14.07
CA ILE A 151 9.17 3.11 13.47
C ILE A 151 8.52 2.10 14.42
N LYS A 152 8.86 2.17 15.72
CA LYS A 152 8.20 1.36 16.74
C LYS A 152 6.70 1.59 16.81
N GLU A 153 6.25 2.84 16.61
CA GLU A 153 4.82 3.15 16.50
C GLU A 153 4.23 2.58 15.22
N ALA A 154 4.89 2.81 14.08
CA ALA A 154 4.42 2.37 12.78
C ALA A 154 4.25 0.84 12.69
N GLU A 155 5.18 0.08 13.24
CA GLU A 155 5.18 -1.39 13.19
C GLU A 155 4.03 -2.05 13.94
N LYS A 156 3.38 -1.34 14.88
CA LYS A 156 2.19 -1.86 15.58
C LYS A 156 1.03 -2.15 14.63
N TYR A 157 1.02 -1.53 13.46
CA TYR A 157 -0.08 -1.57 12.50
C TYR A 157 0.24 -2.38 11.25
N LEU A 158 1.40 -3.04 11.20
CA LEU A 158 1.75 -3.93 10.08
C LEU A 158 0.65 -4.97 9.84
N GLY A 159 0.29 -5.14 8.57
CA GLY A 159 -0.75 -6.07 8.15
C GLY A 159 -2.17 -5.51 8.23
N MET A 160 -2.39 -4.30 8.75
CA MET A 160 -3.72 -3.68 8.72
C MET A 160 -4.11 -3.29 7.29
N PRO A 161 -5.37 -3.54 6.88
CA PRO A 161 -5.84 -3.25 5.53
C PRO A 161 -5.92 -1.75 5.26
N TYR A 162 -5.86 -1.36 3.98
CA TYR A 162 -6.11 0.01 3.55
C TYR A 162 -7.61 0.32 3.65
N VAL A 163 -7.95 1.45 4.27
CA VAL A 163 -9.32 1.97 4.29
C VAL A 163 -9.29 3.45 3.92
N TRP A 164 -9.95 3.80 2.84
CA TRP A 164 -10.00 5.20 2.37
C TRP A 164 -10.60 6.11 3.45
N GLY A 165 -9.89 7.20 3.79
CA GLY A 165 -10.27 8.11 4.87
C GLY A 165 -9.99 7.58 6.27
N GLY A 166 -9.55 6.33 6.43
CA GLY A 166 -9.18 5.75 7.71
C GLY A 166 -8.02 6.52 8.37
N SER A 167 -8.07 6.67 9.70
CA SER A 167 -7.14 7.55 10.41
C SER A 167 -6.81 7.11 11.84
N SER A 168 -7.26 5.92 12.24
CA SER A 168 -7.05 5.39 13.59
C SER A 168 -7.01 3.86 13.58
N PRO A 169 -6.47 3.21 14.62
CA PRO A 169 -6.48 1.76 14.71
C PRO A 169 -7.89 1.14 14.65
N SER A 170 -8.91 1.85 15.10
CA SER A 170 -10.30 1.37 15.09
C SER A 170 -10.97 1.46 13.71
N THR A 171 -10.50 2.34 12.84
CA THR A 171 -11.03 2.55 11.49
C THR A 171 -10.14 1.97 10.40
N SER A 172 -8.96 1.44 10.77
CA SER A 172 -7.83 1.27 9.89
C SER A 172 -7.35 2.61 9.30
N PHE A 173 -6.56 2.60 8.25
CA PHE A 173 -5.86 3.78 7.77
C PHE A 173 -5.92 3.89 6.25
N ASP A 174 -5.90 5.14 5.74
CA ASP A 174 -5.34 5.44 4.43
C ASP A 174 -3.85 5.80 4.54
N CYS A 175 -3.19 6.09 3.43
CA CYS A 175 -1.75 6.40 3.43
C CYS A 175 -1.38 7.58 4.32
N SER A 176 -2.12 8.67 4.24
CA SER A 176 -1.89 9.88 5.03
C SER A 176 -2.38 9.74 6.47
N GLY A 177 -3.47 9.00 6.69
CA GLY A 177 -3.99 8.71 8.02
C GLY A 177 -3.01 7.92 8.85
N PHE A 178 -2.39 6.90 8.26
CA PHE A 178 -1.33 6.13 8.89
C PHE A 178 -0.14 7.00 9.30
N VAL A 179 0.40 7.78 8.36
CA VAL A 179 1.56 8.63 8.64
C VAL A 179 1.25 9.72 9.66
N CYS A 180 0.07 10.37 9.57
CA CYS A 180 -0.38 11.33 10.58
C CYS A 180 -0.48 10.70 11.97
N TRP A 181 -1.08 9.50 12.03
CA TRP A 181 -1.21 8.77 13.29
C TRP A 181 0.16 8.46 13.92
N VAL A 182 1.07 7.91 13.14
CA VAL A 182 2.43 7.58 13.60
C VAL A 182 3.13 8.83 14.12
N ILE A 183 3.13 9.93 13.37
CA ILE A 183 3.78 11.18 13.79
C ILE A 183 3.20 11.70 15.10
N ASN A 184 1.87 11.71 15.22
CA ASN A 184 1.18 12.26 16.39
C ASN A 184 1.32 11.37 17.65
N ASN A 185 1.59 10.08 17.50
CA ASN A 185 1.59 9.11 18.61
C ASN A 185 2.96 8.46 18.91
N CYS A 186 4.00 8.74 18.11
CA CYS A 186 5.33 8.15 18.33
C CYS A 186 6.11 8.71 19.53
N GLY A 187 5.58 9.75 20.21
CA GLY A 187 6.22 10.33 21.40
C GLY A 187 7.37 11.28 21.11
N ASN A 188 7.51 11.78 19.87
CA ASN A 188 8.52 12.76 19.48
C ASN A 188 8.13 14.23 19.77
N GLY A 189 6.94 14.45 20.31
CA GLY A 189 6.40 15.79 20.54
C GLY A 189 5.84 16.47 19.28
N TRP A 190 5.80 15.76 18.16
CA TRP A 190 5.22 16.28 16.92
C TRP A 190 3.70 16.17 16.91
N ASN A 191 3.06 17.13 16.26
CA ASN A 191 1.62 17.10 16.02
C ASN A 191 1.31 17.72 14.66
N VAL A 192 0.99 16.89 13.71
CA VAL A 192 0.58 17.32 12.35
C VAL A 192 -0.93 17.32 12.16
N GLY A 193 -1.69 16.85 13.17
CA GLY A 193 -3.13 16.64 13.06
C GLY A 193 -3.47 15.55 12.02
N ARG A 194 -4.73 15.53 11.54
CA ARG A 194 -5.16 14.71 10.39
C ARG A 194 -5.16 15.56 9.12
N THR A 195 -4.40 15.16 8.13
CA THR A 195 -4.35 15.87 6.85
C THR A 195 -4.09 14.89 5.69
N THR A 196 -4.19 15.34 4.46
CA THR A 196 -3.90 14.56 3.25
C THR A 196 -2.38 14.39 3.03
N ALA A 197 -1.98 13.52 2.11
CA ALA A 197 -0.57 13.38 1.72
C ALA A 197 0.03 14.73 1.26
N ASN A 198 -0.73 15.51 0.47
CA ASN A 198 -0.27 16.82 0.03
C ASN A 198 -0.23 17.84 1.18
N GLY A 199 -1.15 17.76 2.14
CA GLY A 199 -1.12 18.56 3.35
C GLY A 199 0.08 18.24 4.26
N LEU A 200 0.44 16.96 4.40
CA LEU A 200 1.68 16.54 5.09
C LEU A 200 2.92 17.10 4.40
N ARG A 201 2.96 17.02 3.05
CA ARG A 201 4.06 17.59 2.27
C ARG A 201 4.25 19.08 2.56
N GLY A 202 3.17 19.83 2.70
CA GLY A 202 3.20 21.25 3.06
C GLY A 202 3.69 21.56 4.48
N LYS A 203 3.74 20.54 5.37
CA LYS A 203 4.24 20.66 6.75
C LYS A 203 5.70 20.21 6.91
N CYS A 204 6.32 19.73 5.84
CA CYS A 204 7.69 19.24 5.84
C CYS A 204 8.64 20.28 5.25
N SER A 205 9.88 20.31 5.76
CA SER A 205 11.00 20.89 5.03
C SER A 205 11.40 19.96 3.89
N TYR A 206 11.67 20.51 2.72
CA TYR A 206 12.17 19.74 1.57
C TYR A 206 13.50 19.07 1.90
N VAL A 207 13.66 17.83 1.45
CA VAL A 207 14.91 17.06 1.57
C VAL A 207 15.30 16.57 0.18
N SER A 208 16.57 16.81 -0.21
CA SER A 208 17.07 16.28 -1.47
C SER A 208 17.15 14.75 -1.40
N PRO A 209 17.03 14.03 -2.53
CA PRO A 209 17.20 12.57 -2.52
C PRO A 209 18.55 12.10 -1.97
N ALA A 210 19.60 12.91 -2.12
CA ALA A 210 20.94 12.60 -1.61
C ALA A 210 21.04 12.76 -0.07
N ASP A 211 20.20 13.61 0.52
CA ASP A 211 20.18 13.90 1.96
C ASP A 211 19.06 13.15 2.71
N ALA A 212 18.30 12.34 1.99
CA ALA A 212 17.20 11.57 2.56
C ALA A 212 17.74 10.51 3.53
N LYS A 213 17.16 10.50 4.72
CA LYS A 213 17.52 9.57 5.80
C LYS A 213 16.30 8.88 6.39
N PRO A 214 16.48 7.76 7.10
CA PRO A 214 15.40 7.12 7.83
C PRO A 214 14.62 8.10 8.71
N GLY A 215 13.28 8.04 8.63
CA GLY A 215 12.37 8.97 9.31
C GLY A 215 11.87 10.12 8.46
N ASP A 216 12.49 10.40 7.31
CA ASP A 216 11.92 11.33 6.34
C ASP A 216 10.65 10.75 5.72
N LEU A 217 9.71 11.62 5.36
CA LEU A 217 8.53 11.23 4.61
C LEU A 217 8.87 11.18 3.13
N ILE A 218 8.38 10.16 2.45
CA ILE A 218 8.49 10.02 1.00
C ILE A 218 7.11 10.22 0.38
N PHE A 219 7.06 11.05 -0.66
CA PHE A 219 5.83 11.45 -1.32
C PHE A 219 5.82 10.98 -2.77
N PHE A 220 4.62 10.60 -3.21
CA PHE A 220 4.36 10.18 -4.59
C PHE A 220 3.17 10.95 -5.14
N GLU A 221 3.15 11.19 -6.43
CA GLU A 221 2.06 11.83 -7.15
C GLU A 221 1.36 10.87 -8.13
N LYS A 222 0.17 11.23 -8.58
CA LYS A 222 -0.55 10.49 -9.65
C LYS A 222 -0.81 9.01 -9.36
N THR A 223 -0.77 8.59 -8.09
CA THR A 223 -1.23 7.25 -7.69
C THR A 223 -2.75 7.14 -7.77
N TYR A 224 -3.45 8.26 -7.73
CA TYR A 224 -4.84 8.47 -8.12
C TYR A 224 -5.02 9.92 -8.61
N ASN A 225 -6.17 10.23 -9.19
CA ASN A 225 -6.42 11.54 -9.80
C ASN A 225 -6.56 12.64 -8.72
N THR A 226 -5.48 13.31 -8.39
CA THR A 226 -5.43 14.47 -7.49
C THR A 226 -4.21 15.34 -7.81
N VAL A 227 -4.25 16.60 -7.37
CA VAL A 227 -3.12 17.52 -7.54
C VAL A 227 -2.13 17.36 -6.39
N GLY A 228 -0.84 17.31 -6.73
CA GLY A 228 0.25 17.20 -5.76
C GLY A 228 0.44 15.78 -5.23
N ALA A 229 0.87 15.66 -3.97
CA ALA A 229 1.11 14.36 -3.38
C ALA A 229 -0.19 13.56 -3.20
N SER A 230 -0.27 12.40 -3.85
CA SER A 230 -1.39 11.46 -3.77
C SER A 230 -1.11 10.29 -2.84
N HIS A 231 0.15 10.02 -2.50
CA HIS A 231 0.54 8.96 -1.58
C HIS A 231 1.73 9.40 -0.73
N VAL A 232 1.86 8.80 0.46
CA VAL A 232 2.95 9.09 1.41
C VAL A 232 3.33 7.83 2.18
N GLY A 233 4.62 7.69 2.46
CA GLY A 233 5.19 6.68 3.34
C GLY A 233 6.27 7.27 4.24
N ILE A 234 6.80 6.48 5.15
CA ILE A 234 7.96 6.80 5.99
C ILE A 234 9.16 6.07 5.39
N TYR A 235 10.18 6.82 4.99
CA TYR A 235 11.41 6.24 4.47
C TYR A 235 12.20 5.58 5.60
N VAL A 236 12.68 4.37 5.37
CA VAL A 236 13.40 3.59 6.39
C VAL A 236 14.85 3.28 5.98
N GLY A 237 15.33 3.93 4.92
CA GLY A 237 16.68 3.68 4.38
C GLY A 237 16.73 2.59 3.32
N ASN A 238 17.88 2.46 2.66
CA ASN A 238 18.18 1.40 1.68
C ASN A 238 17.13 1.22 0.57
N GLY A 239 16.47 2.31 0.15
CA GLY A 239 15.44 2.26 -0.86
C GLY A 239 14.15 1.57 -0.39
N MET A 240 13.87 1.59 0.92
CA MET A 240 12.66 1.02 1.51
C MET A 240 11.83 2.08 2.23
N MET A 241 10.52 1.87 2.25
CA MET A 241 9.57 2.65 3.03
C MET A 241 8.61 1.74 3.78
N ILE A 242 8.06 2.21 4.90
CA ILE A 242 6.84 1.66 5.48
C ILE A 242 5.68 2.58 5.13
N HIS A 243 4.60 2.03 4.60
CA HIS A 243 3.45 2.81 4.17
C HIS A 243 2.14 2.03 4.33
N CYS A 244 1.03 2.75 4.35
CA CYS A 244 -0.28 2.12 4.22
C CYS A 244 -0.54 1.90 2.71
N GLY A 245 -0.11 0.72 2.25
CA GLY A 245 -0.58 0.08 1.04
C GLY A 245 -1.82 -0.75 1.38
N ASP A 246 -2.01 -1.89 0.75
CA ASP A 246 -3.01 -2.87 1.15
C ASP A 246 -2.35 -4.25 1.23
N PRO A 247 -1.89 -4.64 2.41
CA PRO A 247 -1.93 -3.98 3.74
C PRO A 247 -0.78 -2.99 4.02
N ILE A 248 -0.75 -2.43 5.26
CA ILE A 248 0.42 -1.70 5.78
C ILE A 248 1.62 -2.64 5.78
N SER A 249 2.69 -2.22 5.10
CA SER A 249 3.85 -3.08 4.88
C SER A 249 5.11 -2.27 4.56
N TYR A 250 6.26 -2.94 4.66
CA TYR A 250 7.49 -2.45 4.07
C TYR A 250 7.50 -2.70 2.57
N THR A 251 7.91 -1.70 1.80
CA THR A 251 7.91 -1.76 0.33
C THR A 251 9.16 -1.09 -0.24
N SER A 252 9.76 -1.73 -1.26
CA SER A 252 10.86 -1.13 -2.00
C SER A 252 10.35 0.01 -2.87
N ILE A 253 10.97 1.18 -2.74
CA ILE A 253 10.71 2.35 -3.58
C ILE A 253 11.36 2.25 -4.97
N ASN A 254 12.21 1.24 -5.21
CA ASN A 254 12.98 1.09 -6.43
C ASN A 254 12.21 0.41 -7.57
N SER A 255 10.93 0.03 -7.36
CA SER A 255 10.10 -0.49 -8.43
C SER A 255 9.80 0.58 -9.49
N THR A 256 9.60 0.16 -10.74
CA THR A 256 9.22 1.08 -11.84
C THR A 256 7.97 1.91 -11.47
N TYR A 257 7.01 1.30 -10.78
CA TYR A 257 5.81 2.01 -10.32
C TYR A 257 6.17 3.16 -9.39
N TRP A 258 6.85 2.90 -8.27
CA TRP A 258 7.18 3.95 -7.31
C TRP A 258 8.11 5.00 -7.87
N GLN A 259 9.08 4.61 -8.72
CA GLN A 259 9.98 5.57 -9.38
C GLN A 259 9.24 6.50 -10.35
N SER A 260 8.26 6.00 -11.09
CA SER A 260 7.47 6.84 -12.02
C SER A 260 6.50 7.80 -11.32
N HIS A 261 6.19 7.53 -10.06
CA HIS A 261 5.31 8.37 -9.23
C HIS A 261 6.06 9.20 -8.18
N PHE A 262 7.38 9.08 -8.10
CA PHE A 262 8.18 9.76 -7.09
C PHE A 262 8.08 11.29 -7.20
N LEU A 263 7.72 11.93 -6.09
CA LEU A 263 7.55 13.39 -6.00
C LEU A 263 8.63 14.04 -5.14
N GLY A 264 9.18 13.37 -4.15
CA GLY A 264 10.24 13.90 -3.31
C GLY A 264 10.19 13.43 -1.86
N PHE A 265 11.15 13.92 -1.09
CA PHE A 265 11.23 13.70 0.35
C PHE A 265 10.92 14.97 1.13
N GLY A 266 10.47 14.79 2.38
CA GLY A 266 10.26 15.88 3.32
C GLY A 266 10.52 15.46 4.76
N ARG A 267 11.02 16.36 5.57
CA ARG A 267 11.35 16.14 6.98
C ARG A 267 10.43 16.92 7.89
N ILE A 268 9.87 16.24 8.90
CA ILE A 268 9.16 16.88 10.00
C ILE A 268 10.18 17.43 10.99
N ASN A 269 10.04 18.70 11.33
CA ASN A 269 10.93 19.41 12.27
C ASN A 269 10.37 19.43 13.69
#